data_1b43e89a91e1755532604fe456145bbd
#
_entry.id   1b43e89a91e1755532604fe456145bbd
#
_cell.length_a   1.000
_cell.length_b   1.000
_cell.length_c   1.000
_cell.angle_alpha   90.00
_cell.angle_beta   90.00
_cell.angle_gamma   90.00
#
_symmetry.space_group_name_H-M   'P 1'
#
loop_
_entity.id
_entity.type
_entity.pdbx_description
1 polymer ?
#
loop_
_entity_poly.entity_id
_entity_poly.type
_entity_poly.pdbx_seq_one_letter_code
_entity_poly.pdbx_strand_id
1 'polypeptide(L)'
;MIGIQISEISEVHASDPPLRLAVIQSLHSARRVLLSVLLVCLINLGLTSCSLGDRPPRTVILSALGQQIQLTQSAIAQSLDLEASGAPEVTRVRIEEQEGLSIGDQKGVHFIGRFDWRLPGDAVKVDSPFELFLERGERGQSWRLALPSGSDDGSSQTWITYPLAIDPA
;
A
#
# COMPACT_ATOMS: atom_id res chain seq x y z
N MET A 1 -46.04 61.26 74.00
CA MET A 1 -46.41 59.91 74.22
C MET A 1 -45.93 59.16 73.00
N ILE A 2 -44.85 58.49 73.18
CA ILE A 2 -43.89 58.20 72.20
C ILE A 2 -43.62 56.70 72.30
N GLY A 3 -43.92 55.97 71.25
CA GLY A 3 -43.59 54.59 71.17
C GLY A 3 -42.47 54.39 70.15
N ILE A 4 -41.37 53.91 70.66
CA ILE A 4 -40.20 53.56 69.81
C ILE A 4 -40.31 52.06 69.44
N GLN A 5 -40.39 51.76 68.16
CA GLN A 5 -40.27 50.41 67.63
C GLN A 5 -38.84 50.24 67.07
N ILE A 6 -38.15 49.35 67.65
CA ILE A 6 -36.83 48.86 67.14
C ILE A 6 -37.10 47.71 66.16
N SER A 7 -36.77 47.96 64.97
CA SER A 7 -36.89 46.97 63.92
C SER A 7 -35.60 46.20 63.70
N GLU A 8 -35.72 44.89 63.73
CA GLU A 8 -34.66 43.88 63.63
C GLU A 8 -33.85 44.00 62.35
N ILE A 9 -32.59 43.84 62.47
CA ILE A 9 -31.66 43.67 61.40
C ILE A 9 -31.66 42.18 61.01
N SER A 10 -32.26 41.86 59.91
CA SER A 10 -32.16 40.52 59.32
C SER A 10 -30.80 40.33 58.69
N GLU A 11 -30.06 39.39 59.27
CA GLU A 11 -28.83 38.84 58.70
C GLU A 11 -29.12 38.22 57.31
N VAL A 12 -28.46 38.75 56.32
CA VAL A 12 -28.38 38.13 54.98
C VAL A 12 -27.40 37.00 55.03
N HIS A 13 -27.91 35.80 55.14
CA HIS A 13 -27.16 34.56 55.03
C HIS A 13 -26.73 34.35 53.57
N ALA A 14 -25.51 34.68 53.26
CA ALA A 14 -24.92 34.43 51.96
C ALA A 14 -24.61 32.92 51.82
N SER A 15 -25.52 32.18 51.24
CA SER A 15 -25.33 30.79 50.86
C SER A 15 -24.86 30.71 49.38
N ASP A 16 -23.55 30.76 49.17
CA ASP A 16 -22.96 30.44 47.89
C ASP A 16 -22.34 29.03 47.89
N PRO A 17 -23.04 28.00 47.43
CA PRO A 17 -22.41 26.76 46.99
C PRO A 17 -22.76 26.21 45.63
N PRO A 18 -23.37 26.89 44.60
CA PRO A 18 -23.50 26.21 43.36
C PRO A 18 -22.35 26.40 42.36
N LEU A 19 -21.53 27.42 42.51
CA LEU A 19 -20.47 27.74 41.53
C LEU A 19 -19.31 26.73 41.51
N ARG A 20 -18.94 26.17 42.66
CA ARG A 20 -17.84 25.18 42.73
C ARG A 20 -18.19 23.83 42.12
N LEU A 21 -19.43 23.37 42.23
CA LEU A 21 -19.91 22.12 41.63
C LEU A 21 -20.02 22.23 40.09
N ALA A 22 -20.45 23.36 39.56
CA ALA A 22 -20.55 23.59 38.12
C ALA A 22 -19.17 23.60 37.44
N VAL A 23 -18.16 24.20 38.10
CA VAL A 23 -16.78 24.23 37.58
C VAL A 23 -16.17 22.82 37.57
N ILE A 24 -16.40 21.99 38.57
CA ILE A 24 -15.88 20.63 38.66
C ILE A 24 -16.54 19.74 37.61
N GLN A 25 -17.84 19.88 37.36
CA GLN A 25 -18.56 19.12 36.28
C GLN A 25 -18.11 19.53 34.90
N SER A 26 -17.83 20.83 34.68
CA SER A 26 -17.30 21.35 33.44
C SER A 26 -15.91 20.78 33.12
N LEU A 27 -15.03 20.68 34.11
CA LEU A 27 -13.68 20.08 33.97
C LEU A 27 -13.73 18.60 33.65
N HIS A 28 -14.68 17.84 34.19
CA HIS A 28 -14.82 16.42 33.93
C HIS A 28 -15.39 16.16 32.51
N SER A 29 -16.31 16.99 32.05
CA SER A 29 -16.84 16.89 30.68
C SER A 29 -15.78 17.26 29.64
N ALA A 30 -15.03 18.32 29.85
CA ALA A 30 -13.92 18.74 28.98
C ALA A 30 -12.84 17.63 28.88
N ARG A 31 -12.49 17.00 30.01
CA ARG A 31 -11.53 15.89 30.04
C ARG A 31 -12.03 14.66 29.27
N ARG A 32 -13.32 14.34 29.37
CA ARG A 32 -13.93 13.22 28.61
C ARG A 32 -13.93 13.50 27.11
N VAL A 33 -14.26 14.71 26.70
CA VAL A 33 -14.22 15.13 25.29
C VAL A 33 -12.80 15.07 24.74
N LEU A 34 -11.82 15.55 25.51
CA LEU A 34 -10.41 15.54 25.13
C LEU A 34 -9.88 14.10 24.97
N LEU A 35 -10.24 13.21 25.90
CA LEU A 35 -9.90 11.77 25.83
C LEU A 35 -10.55 11.08 24.64
N SER A 36 -11.80 11.44 24.30
CA SER A 36 -12.49 10.88 23.14
C SER A 36 -11.86 11.33 21.82
N VAL A 37 -11.51 12.60 21.71
CA VAL A 37 -10.81 13.15 20.53
C VAL A 37 -9.43 12.52 20.40
N LEU A 38 -8.68 12.38 21.48
CA LEU A 38 -7.37 11.71 21.47
C LEU A 38 -7.48 10.26 21.03
N LEU A 39 -8.50 9.52 21.51
CA LEU A 39 -8.74 8.13 21.13
C LEU A 39 -9.08 8.01 19.63
N VAL A 40 -9.93 8.89 19.12
CA VAL A 40 -10.28 8.94 17.68
C VAL A 40 -9.06 9.27 16.83
N CYS A 41 -8.20 10.20 17.25
CA CYS A 41 -6.95 10.53 16.57
C CYS A 41 -5.98 9.34 16.57
N LEU A 42 -5.86 8.60 17.67
CA LEU A 42 -5.01 7.41 17.76
C LEU A 42 -5.51 6.27 16.86
N ILE A 43 -6.82 6.09 16.74
CA ILE A 43 -7.42 5.08 15.85
C ILE A 43 -7.14 5.46 14.38
N ASN A 44 -7.24 6.73 14.00
CA ASN A 44 -6.95 7.18 12.64
C ASN A 44 -5.47 7.09 12.27
N LEU A 45 -4.55 7.29 13.22
CA LEU A 45 -3.10 7.10 13.01
C LEU A 45 -2.71 5.62 12.85
N GLY A 46 -3.47 4.68 13.40
CA GLY A 46 -3.23 3.24 13.28
C GLY A 46 -3.64 2.66 11.92
N LEU A 47 -4.47 3.35 11.12
CA LEU A 47 -4.95 2.87 9.83
C LEU A 47 -4.03 3.21 8.66
N THR A 48 -3.03 4.07 8.83
CA THR A 48 -1.96 4.27 7.86
C THR A 48 -0.85 3.24 8.08
N SER A 49 -1.21 1.98 8.16
CA SER A 49 -0.27 0.87 8.02
C SER A 49 0.14 0.84 6.55
N CYS A 50 1.07 1.73 6.17
CA CYS A 50 1.80 1.60 4.92
C CYS A 50 2.46 0.22 4.94
N SER A 51 1.94 -0.69 4.13
CA SER A 51 2.54 -1.99 3.87
C SER A 51 3.85 -1.78 3.07
N LEU A 52 4.90 -1.27 3.73
CA LEU A 52 6.25 -1.19 3.17
C LEU A 52 6.79 -2.57 2.75
N GLY A 53 6.14 -3.66 3.17
CA GLY A 53 6.51 -5.03 2.83
C GLY A 53 5.85 -5.58 1.55
N ASP A 54 4.98 -4.84 0.90
CA ASP A 54 4.20 -5.32 -0.26
C ASP A 54 4.80 -4.90 -1.62
N ARG A 55 5.91 -4.17 -1.63
CA ARG A 55 6.60 -3.78 -2.86
C ARG A 55 7.74 -4.74 -3.17
N PRO A 56 7.81 -5.27 -4.40
CA PRO A 56 8.96 -6.06 -4.82
C PRO A 56 10.22 -5.19 -4.86
N PRO A 57 11.37 -5.72 -4.42
CA PRO A 57 12.65 -5.05 -4.61
C PRO A 57 12.92 -4.77 -6.08
N ARG A 58 13.71 -3.74 -6.38
CA ARG A 58 14.08 -3.39 -7.76
C ARG A 58 14.72 -4.56 -8.51
N THR A 59 15.52 -5.37 -7.82
CA THR A 59 16.14 -6.57 -8.38
C THR A 59 15.12 -7.58 -8.90
N VAL A 60 14.00 -7.75 -8.19
CA VAL A 60 12.87 -8.60 -8.62
C VAL A 60 12.28 -8.09 -9.93
N ILE A 61 12.07 -6.78 -10.05
CA ILE A 61 11.49 -6.18 -11.27
C ILE A 61 12.44 -6.35 -12.45
N LEU A 62 13.75 -6.13 -12.27
CA LEU A 62 14.76 -6.34 -13.29
C LEU A 62 14.81 -7.82 -13.74
N SER A 63 14.83 -8.75 -12.80
CA SER A 63 14.81 -10.19 -13.07
C SER A 63 13.54 -10.61 -13.82
N ALA A 64 12.39 -10.10 -13.42
CA ALA A 64 11.11 -10.42 -14.04
C ALA A 64 11.02 -9.91 -15.49
N LEU A 65 11.48 -8.68 -15.74
CA LEU A 65 11.54 -8.13 -17.12
C LEU A 65 12.51 -8.93 -17.99
N GLY A 66 13.68 -9.29 -17.46
CA GLY A 66 14.62 -10.16 -18.16
C GLY A 66 13.98 -11.51 -18.52
N GLN A 67 13.32 -12.14 -17.56
CA GLN A 67 12.63 -13.41 -17.78
C GLN A 67 11.46 -13.30 -18.78
N GLN A 68 10.67 -12.22 -18.73
CA GLN A 68 9.59 -11.97 -19.69
C GLN A 68 10.11 -11.84 -21.13
N ILE A 69 11.22 -11.11 -21.32
CA ILE A 69 11.88 -10.99 -22.62
C ILE A 69 12.38 -12.37 -23.07
N GLN A 70 13.05 -13.12 -22.19
CA GLN A 70 13.59 -14.43 -22.50
C GLN A 70 12.50 -15.43 -22.90
N LEU A 71 11.37 -15.46 -22.19
CA LEU A 71 10.22 -16.30 -22.55
C LEU A 71 9.67 -15.95 -23.94
N THR A 72 9.52 -14.65 -24.21
CA THR A 72 9.05 -14.18 -25.52
C THR A 72 10.02 -14.55 -26.64
N GLN A 73 11.32 -14.32 -26.46
CA GLN A 73 12.35 -14.66 -27.45
C GLN A 73 12.41 -16.18 -27.68
N SER A 74 12.32 -16.98 -26.62
CA SER A 74 12.32 -18.42 -26.74
C SER A 74 11.09 -18.96 -27.50
N ALA A 75 9.91 -18.38 -27.24
CA ALA A 75 8.69 -18.75 -27.97
C ALA A 75 8.78 -18.40 -29.48
N ILE A 76 9.35 -17.24 -29.81
CA ILE A 76 9.57 -16.81 -31.19
C ILE A 76 10.59 -17.74 -31.88
N ALA A 77 11.73 -17.99 -31.25
CA ALA A 77 12.78 -18.84 -31.76
C ALA A 77 12.24 -20.27 -32.02
N GLN A 78 11.49 -20.81 -31.08
CA GLN A 78 10.85 -22.13 -31.23
C GLN A 78 9.84 -22.17 -32.39
N SER A 79 9.05 -21.13 -32.57
CA SER A 79 8.06 -21.07 -33.67
C SER A 79 8.69 -20.96 -35.05
N LEU A 80 9.92 -20.46 -35.12
CA LEU A 80 10.68 -20.27 -36.36
C LEU A 80 11.82 -21.28 -36.58
N ASP A 81 11.93 -22.28 -35.68
CA ASP A 81 13.01 -23.27 -35.66
C ASP A 81 14.41 -22.62 -35.64
N LEU A 82 14.56 -21.60 -34.83
CA LEU A 82 15.79 -20.85 -34.63
C LEU A 82 16.36 -21.09 -33.21
N GLU A 83 17.65 -20.83 -33.05
CA GLU A 83 18.25 -20.76 -31.73
C GLU A 83 17.82 -19.49 -30.98
N ALA A 84 17.46 -19.64 -29.69
CA ALA A 84 17.12 -18.50 -28.87
C ALA A 84 18.37 -17.66 -28.60
N SER A 85 18.20 -16.34 -28.61
CA SER A 85 19.22 -15.39 -28.20
C SER A 85 19.58 -15.61 -26.73
N GLY A 86 20.82 -15.25 -26.33
CA GLY A 86 21.24 -15.32 -24.95
C GLY A 86 20.42 -14.43 -24.00
N ALA A 87 20.73 -14.46 -22.71
CA ALA A 87 19.99 -13.73 -21.69
C ALA A 87 20.01 -12.22 -21.98
N PRO A 88 18.85 -11.54 -21.90
CA PRO A 88 18.75 -10.10 -22.09
C PRO A 88 19.38 -9.34 -20.92
N GLU A 89 19.97 -8.20 -21.22
CA GLU A 89 20.40 -7.24 -20.21
C GLU A 89 19.33 -6.15 -20.06
N VAL A 90 18.78 -5.98 -18.85
CA VAL A 90 17.75 -5.00 -18.52
C VAL A 90 18.33 -3.92 -17.61
N THR A 91 18.10 -2.66 -17.99
CA THR A 91 18.62 -1.48 -17.26
C THR A 91 17.58 -0.37 -17.19
N ARG A 92 17.85 0.64 -16.37
CA ARG A 92 17.10 1.91 -16.28
C ARG A 92 15.57 1.79 -16.23
N VAL A 93 15.06 0.87 -15.40
CA VAL A 93 13.62 0.72 -15.18
C VAL A 93 13.04 1.96 -14.50
N ARG A 94 12.00 2.52 -15.11
CA ARG A 94 11.14 3.58 -14.57
C ARG A 94 9.72 3.06 -14.47
N ILE A 95 9.17 3.07 -13.26
CA ILE A 95 7.78 2.70 -13.02
C ILE A 95 6.96 3.98 -13.15
N GLU A 96 5.93 3.96 -13.98
CA GLU A 96 4.98 5.04 -14.21
C GLU A 96 3.70 4.80 -13.40
N GLU A 97 3.23 3.54 -13.36
CA GLU A 97 2.04 3.14 -12.62
C GLU A 97 2.30 1.86 -11.83
N GLN A 98 1.65 1.77 -10.67
CA GLN A 98 1.69 0.58 -9.83
C GLN A 98 0.33 0.37 -9.18
N GLU A 99 -0.25 -0.81 -9.36
CA GLU A 99 -1.55 -1.18 -8.82
C GLU A 99 -1.49 -2.57 -8.17
N GLY A 100 -2.14 -2.71 -7.01
CA GLY A 100 -2.33 -4.01 -6.37
C GLY A 100 -3.51 -4.75 -6.97
N LEU A 101 -3.34 -6.04 -7.26
CA LEU A 101 -4.43 -6.89 -7.78
C LEU A 101 -4.33 -8.30 -7.18
N SER A 102 -5.33 -9.13 -7.49
CA SER A 102 -5.29 -10.57 -7.20
C SER A 102 -4.88 -11.33 -8.45
N ILE A 103 -3.94 -12.26 -8.31
CA ILE A 103 -3.49 -13.20 -9.35
C ILE A 103 -3.86 -14.59 -8.86
N GLY A 104 -4.95 -15.15 -9.39
CA GLY A 104 -5.58 -16.31 -8.77
C GLY A 104 -5.98 -16.00 -7.32
N ASP A 105 -5.57 -16.84 -6.38
CA ASP A 105 -5.85 -16.69 -4.95
C ASP A 105 -4.76 -15.88 -4.21
N GLN A 106 -3.73 -15.44 -4.91
CA GLN A 106 -2.59 -14.75 -4.33
C GLN A 106 -2.65 -13.23 -4.57
N LYS A 107 -1.99 -12.48 -3.69
CA LYS A 107 -1.77 -11.05 -3.90
C LYS A 107 -0.75 -10.84 -5.02
N GLY A 108 -1.00 -9.86 -5.86
CA GLY A 108 -0.10 -9.47 -6.91
C GLY A 108 0.03 -7.97 -7.04
N VAL A 109 0.94 -7.56 -7.89
CA VAL A 109 1.17 -6.17 -8.25
C VAL A 109 1.33 -6.06 -9.75
N HIS A 110 0.63 -5.12 -10.35
CA HIS A 110 0.73 -4.73 -11.74
C HIS A 110 1.60 -3.48 -11.84
N PHE A 111 2.51 -3.48 -12.79
CA PHE A 111 3.39 -2.35 -13.10
C PHE A 111 3.28 -1.98 -14.55
N ILE A 112 3.20 -0.69 -14.82
CA ILE A 112 3.39 -0.09 -16.13
C ILE A 112 4.57 0.85 -16.04
N GLY A 113 5.40 0.88 -17.08
CA GLY A 113 6.55 1.76 -17.09
C GLY A 113 7.40 1.63 -18.33
N ARG A 114 8.64 2.09 -18.22
CA ARG A 114 9.61 2.10 -19.31
C ARG A 114 10.96 1.61 -18.82
N PHE A 115 11.73 1.00 -19.74
CA PHE A 115 13.03 0.44 -19.42
C PHE A 115 13.95 0.42 -20.66
N ASP A 116 15.22 0.26 -20.41
CA ASP A 116 16.21 0.02 -21.45
C ASP A 116 16.66 -1.44 -21.39
N TRP A 117 16.84 -2.05 -22.56
CA TRP A 117 17.27 -3.43 -22.64
C TRP A 117 18.02 -3.74 -23.95
N ARG A 118 18.76 -4.85 -23.97
CA ARG A 118 19.40 -5.36 -25.18
C ARG A 118 19.54 -6.87 -25.11
N LEU A 119 19.60 -7.51 -26.28
CA LEU A 119 20.12 -8.88 -26.42
C LEU A 119 21.63 -8.86 -26.61
N PRO A 120 22.31 -9.97 -26.34
CA PRO A 120 23.75 -10.10 -26.61
C PRO A 120 24.06 -9.77 -28.09
N GLY A 121 24.97 -8.84 -28.32
CA GLY A 121 25.35 -8.38 -29.66
C GLY A 121 24.49 -7.28 -30.26
N ASP A 122 23.34 -6.97 -29.67
CA ASP A 122 22.41 -5.95 -30.18
C ASP A 122 22.69 -4.56 -29.59
N ALA A 123 22.22 -3.54 -30.31
CA ALA A 123 22.16 -2.18 -29.79
C ALA A 123 21.12 -2.08 -28.65
N VAL A 124 21.37 -1.16 -27.71
CA VAL A 124 20.43 -0.90 -26.60
C VAL A 124 19.11 -0.33 -27.15
N LYS A 125 18.00 -0.96 -26.83
CA LYS A 125 16.65 -0.42 -27.03
C LYS A 125 16.30 0.44 -25.84
N VAL A 126 16.15 1.72 -26.08
CA VAL A 126 15.94 2.74 -25.05
C VAL A 126 14.46 3.02 -24.91
N ASP A 127 14.02 3.29 -23.66
CA ASP A 127 12.68 3.80 -23.36
C ASP A 127 11.54 2.89 -23.87
N SER A 128 11.77 1.59 -23.85
CA SER A 128 10.77 0.59 -24.24
C SER A 128 9.64 0.52 -23.20
N PRO A 129 8.37 0.55 -23.60
CA PRO A 129 7.28 0.37 -22.66
C PRO A 129 7.23 -1.08 -22.15
N PHE A 130 6.76 -1.25 -20.90
CA PHE A 130 6.48 -2.57 -20.36
C PHE A 130 5.19 -2.59 -19.53
N GLU A 131 4.61 -3.76 -19.47
CA GLU A 131 3.56 -4.15 -18.56
C GLU A 131 4.03 -5.44 -17.86
N LEU A 132 3.96 -5.46 -16.54
CA LEU A 132 4.51 -6.53 -15.72
C LEU A 132 3.57 -6.88 -14.57
N PHE A 133 3.27 -8.16 -14.42
CA PHE A 133 2.50 -8.68 -13.31
C PHE A 133 3.38 -9.58 -12.45
N LEU A 134 3.41 -9.27 -11.16
CA LEU A 134 4.16 -10.04 -10.16
C LEU A 134 3.21 -10.61 -9.12
N GLU A 135 3.19 -11.94 -9.01
CA GLU A 135 2.50 -12.66 -7.96
C GLU A 135 3.38 -12.77 -6.73
N ARG A 136 2.82 -12.54 -5.56
CA ARG A 136 3.51 -12.76 -4.30
C ARG A 136 3.33 -14.20 -3.86
N GLY A 137 4.42 -14.90 -3.56
CA GLY A 137 4.37 -16.26 -3.06
C GLY A 137 3.68 -16.36 -1.70
N GLU A 138 3.12 -17.52 -1.38
CA GLU A 138 2.27 -17.79 -0.20
C GLU A 138 2.85 -17.30 1.14
N ARG A 139 4.17 -17.38 1.32
CA ARG A 139 4.87 -16.92 2.53
C ARG A 139 5.25 -15.43 2.49
N GLY A 140 4.90 -14.72 1.43
CA GLY A 140 5.23 -13.32 1.25
C GLY A 140 6.71 -12.98 1.05
N GLN A 141 7.57 -13.99 0.90
CA GLN A 141 9.03 -13.82 0.80
C GLN A 141 9.56 -13.97 -0.63
N SER A 142 8.78 -14.52 -1.54
CA SER A 142 9.14 -14.74 -2.93
C SER A 142 8.20 -14.00 -3.87
N TRP A 143 8.67 -13.83 -5.10
CA TRP A 143 7.90 -13.26 -6.19
C TRP A 143 7.95 -14.20 -7.39
N ARG A 144 6.89 -14.20 -8.19
CA ARG A 144 6.77 -14.95 -9.43
C ARG A 144 6.34 -13.99 -10.53
N LEU A 145 6.88 -14.16 -11.73
CA LEU A 145 6.35 -13.51 -12.91
C LEU A 145 5.01 -14.16 -13.27
N ALA A 146 3.96 -13.36 -13.43
CA ALA A 146 2.66 -13.83 -13.88
C ALA A 146 2.37 -13.29 -15.28
N LEU A 147 1.94 -14.17 -16.18
CA LEU A 147 1.51 -13.81 -17.52
C LEU A 147 0.02 -14.11 -17.68
N PRO A 148 -0.77 -13.16 -18.20
CA PRO A 148 -2.17 -13.42 -18.52
C PRO A 148 -2.27 -14.44 -19.66
N SER A 149 -3.07 -15.46 -19.48
CA SER A 149 -3.19 -16.57 -20.44
C SER A 149 -4.58 -16.68 -21.09
N GLY A 150 -5.39 -15.62 -20.95
CA GLY A 150 -6.77 -15.66 -21.43
C GLY A 150 -7.68 -16.50 -20.51
N SER A 151 -8.97 -16.51 -20.80
CA SER A 151 -9.93 -17.39 -20.15
C SER A 151 -10.58 -18.27 -21.19
N ASP A 152 -10.71 -19.57 -20.91
CA ASP A 152 -11.35 -20.52 -21.84
C ASP A 152 -12.85 -20.20 -22.06
N ASP A 153 -13.47 -19.52 -21.10
CA ASP A 153 -14.90 -19.17 -21.09
C ASP A 153 -15.17 -17.65 -21.14
N GLY A 154 -14.11 -16.80 -21.16
CA GLY A 154 -14.24 -15.34 -21.18
C GLY A 154 -14.71 -14.73 -19.84
N SER A 155 -14.91 -15.52 -18.79
CA SER A 155 -15.48 -15.06 -17.53
C SER A 155 -14.43 -14.66 -16.48
N SER A 156 -13.22 -15.23 -16.53
CA SER A 156 -12.15 -14.95 -15.59
C SER A 156 -10.78 -14.99 -16.25
N GLN A 157 -9.91 -14.06 -15.84
CA GLN A 157 -8.52 -14.05 -16.28
C GLN A 157 -7.77 -15.23 -15.68
N THR A 158 -7.18 -16.11 -16.49
CA THR A 158 -6.25 -17.14 -16.06
C THR A 158 -4.81 -16.65 -16.13
N TRP A 159 -3.94 -17.25 -15.32
CA TRP A 159 -2.56 -16.81 -15.16
C TRP A 159 -1.59 -17.98 -15.24
N ILE A 160 -0.50 -17.80 -15.96
CA ILE A 160 0.65 -18.69 -15.93
C ILE A 160 1.73 -18.02 -15.11
N THR A 161 2.26 -18.70 -14.10
CA THR A 161 3.26 -18.12 -13.21
C THR A 161 4.61 -18.82 -13.32
N TYR A 162 5.68 -18.03 -13.32
CA TYR A 162 7.06 -18.50 -13.42
C TYR A 162 7.84 -18.07 -12.19
N PRO A 163 8.59 -18.98 -11.53
CA PRO A 163 9.46 -18.60 -10.44
C PRO A 163 10.57 -17.69 -10.94
N LEU A 164 10.89 -16.66 -10.16
CA LEU A 164 12.03 -15.78 -10.43
C LEU A 164 13.27 -16.35 -9.77
N ALA A 165 14.33 -16.56 -10.56
CA ALA A 165 15.65 -16.79 -10.04
C ALA A 165 16.20 -15.46 -9.50
N ILE A 166 16.14 -15.26 -8.19
CA ILE A 166 16.75 -14.13 -7.53
C ILE A 166 18.04 -14.65 -6.94
N ASP A 167 19.17 -14.23 -7.51
CA ASP A 167 20.46 -14.48 -6.87
C ASP A 167 20.44 -13.78 -5.50
N PRO A 168 20.64 -14.52 -4.40
CA PRO A 168 20.83 -13.88 -3.10
C PRO A 168 22.14 -13.07 -3.17
N ALA A 169 22.00 -11.73 -3.03
CA ALA A 169 23.14 -10.82 -2.97
C ALA A 169 23.99 -11.06 -1.72
#